data_1a0c447d76137c053d236d2466b6bb81
#
_entry.id   1a0c447d76137c053d236d2466b6bb81
#
_cell.length_a   1.000
_cell.length_b   1.000
_cell.length_c   1.000
_cell.angle_alpha   90.00
_cell.angle_beta   90.00
_cell.angle_gamma   90.00
#
_symmetry.space_group_name_H-M   'P 1'
#
loop_
_entity.id
_entity.type
_entity.pdbx_description
1 polymer ?
#
loop_
_entity_poly.entity_id
_entity_poly.type
_entity_poly.pdbx_seq_one_letter_code
_entity_poly.pdbx_strand_id
1 'polypeptide(L)'
;GDADRQRIDDDVFRRAAHFLSQESVATFDRIHNHATWATAGVGMTGYLLGDADMVERALLGSDKSGQAGFLRQTELLFSPNGYYTEGPYYQRFALLPFLVFADAIERNEPERAIFEHRDGILLKALRTTVQLSYRGYFFPFNDAIRDKSLRTAELYEGVAIAYGQTRDPALLWIADFQGRTVLRDSGALVAQDLDAGLAQPFPFASLLLSDGPDGDQGAVAVLRQGSANAEGEPATVLIAKNSAQGMGHGHFDKLAWQLYDNGNEIVRDYGAARFLNIEAKRGGRYLPENETWAKSSVAHNTLVVDETSHFGGDADLADQFWPTQLHFSDAPGLQVTSAEIDSAYPGVSIRRTPLMPTLPGLEAPLVIDLVRASSDDAHQYDLPLHFSGHIMEYDFETRNNVAARPVLGNDNGYQHIWIDAEATLDEGKGALTWILDGRFYTYRFVS
;
A
#
# COMPACT_ATOMS: atom_id res chain seq x y z
N GLY A 1 2.09 -34.12 -30.82
CA GLY A 1 0.99 -34.30 -31.79
C GLY A 1 -0.36 -34.19 -31.12
N ASP A 2 -1.48 -34.40 -31.84
CA ASP A 2 -2.83 -34.19 -31.29
C ASP A 2 -3.11 -35.02 -30.03
N ALA A 3 -2.60 -36.26 -29.96
CA ALA A 3 -2.73 -37.12 -28.78
C ALA A 3 -2.00 -36.55 -27.53
N ASP A 4 -0.85 -35.90 -27.71
CA ASP A 4 -0.13 -35.25 -26.61
C ASP A 4 -0.87 -34.00 -26.14
N ARG A 5 -1.42 -33.22 -27.10
CA ARG A 5 -2.26 -32.07 -26.81
C ARG A 5 -3.49 -32.50 -26.00
N GLN A 6 -4.23 -33.48 -26.46
CA GLN A 6 -5.41 -34.00 -25.76
C GLN A 6 -5.09 -34.46 -24.35
N ARG A 7 -3.95 -35.15 -24.17
CA ARG A 7 -3.51 -35.56 -22.81
C ARG A 7 -3.19 -34.38 -21.92
N ILE A 8 -2.54 -33.31 -22.44
CA ILE A 8 -2.27 -32.10 -21.67
C ILE A 8 -3.59 -31.40 -21.30
N ASP A 9 -4.50 -31.29 -22.25
CA ASP A 9 -5.80 -30.66 -22.05
C ASP A 9 -6.61 -31.40 -20.93
N ASP A 10 -6.62 -32.72 -20.96
CA ASP A 10 -7.42 -33.53 -20.01
C ASP A 10 -6.70 -33.72 -18.65
N ASP A 11 -5.41 -34.13 -18.67
CA ASP A 11 -4.69 -34.51 -17.45
C ASP A 11 -4.12 -33.31 -16.67
N VAL A 12 -3.95 -32.15 -17.33
CA VAL A 12 -3.39 -30.96 -16.68
C VAL A 12 -4.45 -29.87 -16.57
N PHE A 13 -4.91 -29.30 -17.69
CA PHE A 13 -5.76 -28.11 -17.64
C PHE A 13 -7.15 -28.40 -17.07
N ARG A 14 -7.89 -29.36 -17.60
CA ARG A 14 -9.24 -29.69 -17.09
C ARG A 14 -9.19 -30.15 -15.64
N ARG A 15 -8.22 -30.98 -15.30
CA ARG A 15 -8.07 -31.49 -13.93
C ARG A 15 -7.74 -30.37 -12.94
N ALA A 16 -6.82 -29.46 -13.29
CA ALA A 16 -6.49 -28.32 -12.42
C ALA A 16 -7.68 -27.37 -12.26
N ALA A 17 -8.38 -27.05 -13.36
CA ALA A 17 -9.56 -26.18 -13.32
C ALA A 17 -10.70 -26.81 -12.48
N HIS A 18 -10.93 -28.12 -12.62
CA HIS A 18 -11.91 -28.85 -11.82
C HIS A 18 -11.55 -28.81 -10.33
N PHE A 19 -10.30 -29.11 -9.98
CA PHE A 19 -9.82 -29.04 -8.60
C PHE A 19 -10.08 -27.64 -8.00
N LEU A 20 -9.70 -26.57 -8.70
CA LEU A 20 -9.86 -25.22 -8.19
C LEU A 20 -11.33 -24.83 -8.03
N SER A 21 -12.17 -25.08 -9.03
CA SER A 21 -13.54 -24.54 -9.08
C SER A 21 -14.62 -25.46 -8.49
N GLN A 22 -14.31 -26.75 -8.26
CA GLN A 22 -15.31 -27.72 -7.81
C GLN A 22 -14.89 -28.52 -6.56
N GLU A 23 -13.59 -28.75 -6.34
CA GLU A 23 -13.12 -29.43 -5.12
C GLU A 23 -12.66 -28.41 -4.06
N SER A 24 -12.18 -27.23 -4.46
CA SER A 24 -11.70 -26.16 -3.57
C SER A 24 -12.66 -24.96 -3.53
N VAL A 25 -13.96 -25.19 -3.59
CA VAL A 25 -15.02 -24.17 -3.69
C VAL A 25 -14.87 -23.08 -2.63
N ALA A 26 -14.63 -23.44 -1.37
CA ALA A 26 -14.48 -22.48 -0.28
C ALA A 26 -13.33 -21.47 -0.50
N THR A 27 -12.29 -21.86 -1.24
CA THR A 27 -11.20 -20.95 -1.65
C THR A 27 -11.53 -20.21 -2.93
N PHE A 28 -12.17 -20.88 -3.88
CA PHE A 28 -12.53 -20.33 -5.19
C PHE A 28 -13.55 -19.18 -5.07
N ASP A 29 -14.55 -19.34 -4.21
CA ASP A 29 -15.63 -18.38 -4.01
C ASP A 29 -15.33 -17.30 -2.94
N ARG A 30 -14.17 -17.38 -2.31
CA ARG A 30 -13.76 -16.39 -1.31
C ARG A 30 -13.45 -15.05 -1.98
N ILE A 31 -13.85 -13.93 -1.36
CA ILE A 31 -13.42 -12.59 -1.78
C ILE A 31 -12.03 -12.35 -1.19
N HIS A 32 -11.01 -12.69 -1.97
CA HIS A 32 -9.61 -12.65 -1.55
C HIS A 32 -8.67 -12.84 -2.75
N ASN A 33 -7.44 -12.32 -2.67
CA ASN A 33 -6.45 -12.41 -3.75
C ASN A 33 -6.14 -13.85 -4.21
N HIS A 34 -6.21 -14.85 -3.33
CA HIS A 34 -6.05 -16.26 -3.74
C HIS A 34 -7.15 -16.71 -4.69
N ALA A 35 -8.38 -16.28 -4.46
CA ALA A 35 -9.49 -16.60 -5.36
C ALA A 35 -9.35 -15.87 -6.71
N THR A 36 -8.77 -14.67 -6.76
CA THR A 36 -8.51 -13.99 -8.04
C THR A 36 -7.57 -14.79 -8.94
N TRP A 37 -6.53 -15.40 -8.37
CA TRP A 37 -5.65 -16.30 -9.12
C TRP A 37 -6.38 -17.56 -9.59
N ALA A 38 -7.22 -18.14 -8.73
CA ALA A 38 -7.99 -19.33 -9.08
C ALA A 38 -9.01 -19.06 -10.19
N THR A 39 -9.77 -17.95 -10.07
CA THR A 39 -10.77 -17.56 -11.09
C THR A 39 -10.11 -17.23 -12.42
N ALA A 40 -9.01 -16.48 -12.42
CA ALA A 40 -8.25 -16.19 -13.64
C ALA A 40 -7.74 -17.48 -14.30
N GLY A 41 -7.15 -18.40 -13.52
CA GLY A 41 -6.65 -19.69 -14.03
C GLY A 41 -7.75 -20.54 -14.66
N VAL A 42 -8.91 -20.65 -14.00
CA VAL A 42 -10.07 -21.42 -14.51
C VAL A 42 -10.66 -20.75 -15.75
N GLY A 43 -10.88 -19.44 -15.74
CA GLY A 43 -11.45 -18.73 -16.87
C GLY A 43 -10.59 -18.74 -18.13
N MET A 44 -9.28 -18.51 -17.98
CA MET A 44 -8.32 -18.62 -19.08
C MET A 44 -8.24 -20.05 -19.63
N THR A 45 -8.32 -21.05 -18.76
CA THR A 45 -8.42 -22.46 -19.19
C THR A 45 -9.70 -22.71 -19.97
N GLY A 46 -10.83 -22.13 -19.53
CA GLY A 46 -12.11 -22.21 -20.23
C GLY A 46 -12.01 -21.67 -21.66
N TYR A 47 -11.41 -20.50 -21.87
CA TYR A 47 -11.17 -19.96 -23.20
C TYR A 47 -10.22 -20.84 -24.04
N LEU A 48 -9.15 -21.34 -23.45
CA LEU A 48 -8.20 -22.22 -24.14
C LEU A 48 -8.86 -23.50 -24.65
N LEU A 49 -9.77 -24.09 -23.88
CA LEU A 49 -10.42 -25.35 -24.18
C LEU A 49 -11.79 -25.22 -24.87
N GLY A 50 -12.27 -23.97 -25.06
CA GLY A 50 -13.60 -23.70 -25.59
C GLY A 50 -14.73 -24.14 -24.63
N ASP A 51 -14.48 -24.10 -23.33
CA ASP A 51 -15.40 -24.56 -22.28
C ASP A 51 -16.09 -23.36 -21.61
N ALA A 52 -17.27 -23.02 -22.10
CA ALA A 52 -18.06 -21.88 -21.61
C ALA A 52 -18.50 -22.04 -20.15
N ASP A 53 -18.69 -23.28 -19.64
CA ASP A 53 -19.04 -23.51 -18.24
C ASP A 53 -17.91 -23.10 -17.30
N MET A 54 -16.66 -23.39 -17.66
CA MET A 54 -15.48 -22.91 -16.91
C MET A 54 -15.40 -21.40 -16.89
N VAL A 55 -15.63 -20.74 -18.02
CA VAL A 55 -15.63 -19.27 -18.12
C VAL A 55 -16.69 -18.66 -17.21
N GLU A 56 -17.93 -19.14 -17.29
CA GLU A 56 -19.04 -18.61 -16.47
C GLU A 56 -18.82 -18.85 -14.96
N ARG A 57 -18.23 -20.00 -14.57
CA ARG A 57 -17.83 -20.23 -13.17
C ARG A 57 -16.73 -19.26 -12.72
N ALA A 58 -15.76 -18.99 -13.57
CA ALA A 58 -14.72 -18.04 -13.25
C ALA A 58 -15.27 -16.61 -13.07
N LEU A 59 -16.23 -16.22 -13.90
CA LEU A 59 -16.84 -14.89 -13.85
C LEU A 59 -17.79 -14.71 -12.67
N LEU A 60 -18.64 -15.72 -12.36
CA LEU A 60 -19.80 -15.59 -11.49
C LEU A 60 -19.72 -16.42 -10.19
N GLY A 61 -18.63 -17.16 -9.97
CA GLY A 61 -18.46 -18.10 -8.85
C GLY A 61 -18.81 -19.53 -9.22
N SER A 62 -18.48 -20.49 -8.35
CA SER A 62 -18.61 -21.92 -8.59
C SER A 62 -20.04 -22.36 -8.93
N ASP A 63 -21.03 -21.72 -8.35
CA ASP A 63 -22.46 -21.94 -8.58
C ASP A 63 -23.07 -21.01 -9.63
N LYS A 64 -22.30 -20.09 -10.19
CA LYS A 64 -22.70 -19.07 -11.18
C LYS A 64 -23.76 -18.09 -10.66
N SER A 65 -23.89 -17.90 -9.36
CA SER A 65 -24.87 -17.00 -8.77
C SER A 65 -24.50 -15.51 -8.87
N GLY A 66 -23.24 -15.20 -9.19
CA GLY A 66 -22.71 -13.83 -9.14
C GLY A 66 -22.41 -13.34 -7.71
N GLN A 67 -22.55 -14.19 -6.69
CA GLN A 67 -22.16 -13.83 -5.33
C GLN A 67 -20.66 -14.01 -5.06
N ALA A 68 -19.96 -14.62 -5.99
CA ALA A 68 -18.51 -14.85 -6.00
C ALA A 68 -17.94 -14.68 -7.41
N GLY A 69 -16.71 -15.10 -7.63
CA GLY A 69 -16.07 -15.06 -8.94
C GLY A 69 -15.44 -13.70 -9.25
N PHE A 70 -14.89 -13.62 -10.45
CA PHE A 70 -14.08 -12.48 -10.90
C PHE A 70 -14.83 -11.13 -10.83
N LEU A 71 -16.08 -11.08 -11.30
CA LEU A 71 -16.85 -9.83 -11.29
C LEU A 71 -17.11 -9.35 -9.86
N ARG A 72 -17.54 -10.25 -8.98
CA ARG A 72 -17.77 -9.90 -7.57
C ARG A 72 -16.50 -9.47 -6.85
N GLN A 73 -15.37 -10.06 -7.17
CA GLN A 73 -14.08 -9.66 -6.62
C GLN A 73 -13.64 -8.28 -7.11
N THR A 74 -13.89 -7.90 -8.37
CA THR A 74 -13.63 -6.54 -8.85
C THR A 74 -14.49 -5.49 -8.14
N GLU A 75 -15.70 -5.88 -7.70
CA GLU A 75 -16.60 -5.00 -6.94
C GLU A 75 -16.13 -4.78 -5.50
N LEU A 76 -15.62 -5.84 -4.84
CA LEU A 76 -15.41 -5.84 -3.40
C LEU A 76 -13.95 -5.62 -2.97
N LEU A 77 -12.96 -5.88 -3.84
CA LEU A 77 -11.56 -5.78 -3.49
C LEU A 77 -10.91 -4.42 -3.79
N PHE A 78 -11.55 -3.59 -4.60
CA PHE A 78 -11.05 -2.25 -4.91
C PHE A 78 -12.03 -1.18 -4.47
N SER A 79 -11.51 -0.09 -3.94
CA SER A 79 -12.30 1.12 -3.72
C SER A 79 -12.68 1.80 -5.05
N PRO A 80 -13.60 2.77 -5.08
CA PRO A 80 -13.92 3.51 -6.31
C PRO A 80 -12.73 4.22 -6.97
N ASN A 81 -11.67 4.49 -6.20
CA ASN A 81 -10.41 5.05 -6.69
C ASN A 81 -9.41 3.99 -7.16
N GLY A 82 -9.73 2.71 -7.05
CA GLY A 82 -8.83 1.62 -7.38
C GLY A 82 -7.80 1.29 -6.30
N TYR A 83 -7.99 1.74 -5.07
CA TYR A 83 -7.15 1.35 -3.94
C TYR A 83 -7.55 -0.04 -3.43
N TYR A 84 -6.56 -0.83 -3.03
CA TYR A 84 -6.71 -2.15 -2.43
C TYR A 84 -6.23 -2.11 -0.98
N THR A 85 -7.08 -2.49 -0.05
CA THR A 85 -6.91 -2.25 1.39
C THR A 85 -5.60 -2.79 2.00
N GLU A 86 -5.03 -3.86 1.42
CA GLU A 86 -3.73 -4.38 1.87
C GLU A 86 -2.53 -3.50 1.49
N GLY A 87 -2.75 -2.43 0.71
CA GLY A 87 -1.72 -1.49 0.28
C GLY A 87 -0.99 -1.88 -1.01
N PRO A 88 -0.11 -1.01 -1.54
CA PRO A 88 0.44 -1.12 -2.90
C PRO A 88 1.30 -2.35 -3.11
N TYR A 89 1.98 -2.83 -2.08
CA TYR A 89 2.81 -4.03 -2.18
C TYR A 89 1.98 -5.27 -2.54
N TYR A 90 0.82 -5.45 -1.91
CA TYR A 90 -0.09 -6.56 -2.21
C TYR A 90 -0.99 -6.26 -3.40
N GLN A 91 -1.38 -5.00 -3.59
CA GLN A 91 -2.19 -4.59 -4.74
C GLN A 91 -1.57 -5.00 -6.07
N ARG A 92 -0.24 -4.81 -6.27
CA ARG A 92 0.44 -5.25 -7.49
C ARG A 92 0.27 -6.75 -7.75
N PHE A 93 0.33 -7.56 -6.69
CA PHE A 93 0.21 -9.01 -6.78
C PHE A 93 -1.23 -9.45 -7.07
N ALA A 94 -2.20 -8.85 -6.36
CA ALA A 94 -3.62 -9.10 -6.59
C ALA A 94 -4.06 -8.65 -7.99
N LEU A 95 -3.53 -7.54 -8.49
CA LEU A 95 -3.92 -6.93 -9.76
C LEU A 95 -3.52 -7.76 -11.00
N LEU A 96 -2.43 -8.53 -10.93
CA LEU A 96 -1.96 -9.31 -12.07
C LEU A 96 -3.02 -10.28 -12.63
N PRO A 97 -3.61 -11.20 -11.84
CA PRO A 97 -4.64 -12.10 -12.36
C PRO A 97 -5.87 -11.35 -12.87
N PHE A 98 -6.24 -10.21 -12.27
CA PHE A 98 -7.32 -9.38 -12.77
C PHE A 98 -7.05 -8.87 -14.18
N LEU A 99 -5.89 -8.29 -14.42
CA LEU A 99 -5.55 -7.71 -15.72
C LEU A 99 -5.34 -8.77 -16.81
N VAL A 100 -4.68 -9.90 -16.46
CA VAL A 100 -4.43 -10.97 -17.42
C VAL A 100 -5.74 -11.66 -17.81
N PHE A 101 -6.64 -11.89 -16.87
CA PHE A 101 -7.94 -12.50 -17.20
C PHE A 101 -8.85 -11.49 -17.92
N ALA A 102 -8.85 -10.21 -17.55
CA ALA A 102 -9.57 -9.17 -18.29
C ALA A 102 -9.09 -9.07 -19.76
N ASP A 103 -7.77 -9.13 -20.01
CA ASP A 103 -7.25 -9.18 -21.38
C ASP A 103 -7.74 -10.41 -22.16
N ALA A 104 -7.86 -11.57 -21.49
CA ALA A 104 -8.41 -12.77 -22.10
C ALA A 104 -9.92 -12.63 -22.38
N ILE A 105 -10.69 -12.03 -21.48
CA ILE A 105 -12.11 -11.74 -21.69
C ILE A 105 -12.28 -10.80 -22.90
N GLU A 106 -11.55 -9.68 -22.92
CA GLU A 106 -11.64 -8.68 -24.00
C GLU A 106 -11.34 -9.28 -25.38
N ARG A 107 -10.39 -10.22 -25.47
CA ARG A 107 -10.04 -10.91 -26.72
C ARG A 107 -11.08 -11.92 -27.19
N ASN A 108 -11.79 -12.57 -26.28
CA ASN A 108 -12.71 -13.66 -26.60
C ASN A 108 -14.17 -13.21 -26.59
N GLU A 109 -14.53 -12.25 -25.75
CA GLU A 109 -15.88 -11.74 -25.54
C GLU A 109 -15.86 -10.20 -25.36
N PRO A 110 -15.42 -9.42 -26.40
CA PRO A 110 -15.26 -7.96 -26.31
C PRO A 110 -16.58 -7.23 -25.96
N GLU A 111 -17.72 -7.86 -26.25
CA GLU A 111 -19.03 -7.32 -25.89
C GLU A 111 -19.28 -7.22 -24.38
N ARG A 112 -18.48 -7.89 -23.55
CA ARG A 112 -18.52 -7.73 -22.09
C ARG A 112 -17.93 -6.40 -21.62
N ALA A 113 -17.14 -5.71 -22.44
CA ALA A 113 -16.52 -4.43 -22.16
C ALA A 113 -15.84 -4.40 -20.77
N ILE A 114 -15.06 -5.45 -20.45
CA ILE A 114 -14.57 -5.72 -19.10
C ILE A 114 -13.67 -4.60 -18.55
N PHE A 115 -12.95 -3.88 -19.41
CA PHE A 115 -12.14 -2.74 -18.99
C PHE A 115 -12.97 -1.47 -18.74
N GLU A 116 -14.25 -1.43 -19.11
CA GLU A 116 -15.20 -0.38 -18.75
C GLU A 116 -15.97 -0.71 -17.46
N HIS A 117 -15.93 -1.98 -17.01
CA HIS A 117 -16.64 -2.43 -15.84
C HIS A 117 -16.29 -1.59 -14.61
N ARG A 118 -17.34 -1.19 -13.84
CA ARG A 118 -17.21 -0.33 -12.66
C ARG A 118 -16.36 0.93 -12.95
N ASP A 119 -16.67 1.61 -14.05
CA ASP A 119 -16.01 2.84 -14.47
C ASP A 119 -14.48 2.66 -14.66
N GLY A 120 -14.07 1.56 -15.26
CA GLY A 120 -12.68 1.26 -15.57
C GLY A 120 -11.83 0.90 -14.36
N ILE A 121 -12.41 0.24 -13.36
CA ILE A 121 -11.78 -0.03 -12.06
C ILE A 121 -10.40 -0.68 -12.17
N LEU A 122 -10.19 -1.62 -13.09
CA LEU A 122 -8.91 -2.31 -13.25
C LEU A 122 -7.79 -1.37 -13.74
N LEU A 123 -8.12 -0.46 -14.65
CA LEU A 123 -7.18 0.55 -15.15
C LEU A 123 -6.91 1.61 -14.08
N LYS A 124 -7.93 2.01 -13.31
CA LYS A 124 -7.76 2.87 -12.13
C LYS A 124 -6.85 2.21 -11.09
N ALA A 125 -7.07 0.94 -10.77
CA ALA A 125 -6.26 0.19 -9.81
C ALA A 125 -4.79 0.11 -10.22
N LEU A 126 -4.49 -0.08 -11.51
CA LEU A 126 -3.12 -0.02 -11.99
C LEU A 126 -2.50 1.37 -11.78
N ARG A 127 -3.20 2.43 -12.17
CA ARG A 127 -2.69 3.81 -11.98
C ARG A 127 -2.50 4.14 -10.50
N THR A 128 -3.42 3.73 -9.64
CA THR A 128 -3.33 3.89 -8.18
C THR A 128 -2.13 3.13 -7.61
N THR A 129 -1.87 1.91 -8.09
CA THR A 129 -0.67 1.15 -7.68
C THR A 129 0.62 1.93 -7.99
N VAL A 130 0.70 2.57 -9.16
CA VAL A 130 1.84 3.42 -9.53
C VAL A 130 1.90 4.70 -8.69
N GLN A 131 0.77 5.38 -8.47
CA GLN A 131 0.70 6.57 -7.62
C GLN A 131 1.18 6.31 -6.18
N LEU A 132 1.00 5.08 -5.67
CA LEU A 132 1.44 4.67 -4.34
C LEU A 132 2.92 4.25 -4.30
N SER A 133 3.75 4.99 -5.02
CA SER A 133 5.20 4.82 -5.05
C SER A 133 5.92 6.17 -4.98
N TYR A 134 7.21 6.10 -4.64
CA TYR A 134 8.15 7.21 -4.69
C TYR A 134 9.48 6.74 -5.27
N ARG A 135 9.99 7.45 -6.27
CA ARG A 135 11.22 7.07 -6.99
C ARG A 135 11.21 5.63 -7.51
N GLY A 136 10.02 5.16 -7.90
CA GLY A 136 9.84 3.81 -8.41
C GLY A 136 9.80 2.70 -7.34
N TYR A 137 9.69 3.05 -6.07
CA TYR A 137 9.53 2.12 -4.94
C TYR A 137 8.19 2.33 -4.26
N PHE A 138 7.49 1.25 -3.91
CA PHE A 138 6.23 1.32 -3.20
C PHE A 138 6.39 1.84 -1.79
N PHE A 139 5.39 2.57 -1.30
CA PHE A 139 5.29 2.86 0.12
C PHE A 139 5.10 1.57 0.92
N PRO A 140 5.87 1.34 1.99
CA PRO A 140 5.86 0.07 2.73
C PRO A 140 4.71 -0.02 3.73
N PHE A 141 3.47 0.00 3.24
CA PHE A 141 2.29 -0.19 4.07
C PHE A 141 2.14 -1.65 4.51
N ASN A 142 1.64 -1.85 5.73
CA ASN A 142 1.30 -3.18 6.24
C ASN A 142 2.49 -4.17 6.17
N ASP A 143 2.24 -5.42 5.89
CA ASP A 143 3.27 -6.46 5.70
C ASP A 143 4.09 -6.29 4.40
N ALA A 144 4.30 -5.08 3.95
CA ALA A 144 5.11 -4.82 2.76
C ALA A 144 6.59 -5.10 2.99
N ILE A 145 7.24 -5.71 2.01
CA ILE A 145 8.71 -5.72 1.95
C ILE A 145 9.18 -4.34 1.52
N ARG A 146 10.06 -3.75 2.31
CA ARG A 146 10.72 -2.48 1.96
C ARG A 146 11.51 -2.63 0.66
N ASP A 147 11.71 -1.52 -0.01
CA ASP A 147 12.48 -1.45 -1.26
C ASP A 147 11.92 -2.30 -2.42
N LYS A 148 10.62 -2.64 -2.39
CA LYS A 148 9.96 -3.27 -3.51
C LYS A 148 9.68 -2.23 -4.59
N SER A 149 10.27 -2.46 -5.77
CA SER A 149 10.20 -1.54 -6.90
C SER A 149 9.02 -1.83 -7.83
N LEU A 150 8.66 -0.84 -8.66
CA LEU A 150 7.78 -1.01 -9.82
C LEU A 150 8.35 -1.99 -10.88
N ARG A 151 9.64 -2.35 -10.78
CA ARG A 151 10.29 -3.36 -11.63
C ARG A 151 9.94 -4.77 -11.14
N THR A 152 8.73 -5.19 -11.40
CA THR A 152 8.20 -6.49 -10.99
C THR A 152 7.33 -7.09 -12.10
N ALA A 153 7.35 -8.42 -12.22
CA ALA A 153 6.66 -9.13 -13.29
C ALA A 153 5.17 -8.76 -13.37
N GLU A 154 4.54 -8.58 -12.22
CA GLU A 154 3.13 -8.23 -12.12
C GLU A 154 2.82 -6.90 -12.82
N LEU A 155 3.71 -5.92 -12.70
CA LEU A 155 3.52 -4.62 -13.33
C LEU A 155 4.05 -4.54 -14.77
N TYR A 156 5.00 -5.38 -15.16
CA TYR A 156 5.37 -5.47 -16.59
C TYR A 156 4.17 -5.91 -17.43
N GLU A 157 3.45 -6.94 -16.98
CA GLU A 157 2.21 -7.40 -17.59
C GLU A 157 1.10 -6.35 -17.51
N GLY A 158 0.87 -5.79 -16.31
CA GLY A 158 -0.19 -4.82 -16.10
C GLY A 158 -0.03 -3.54 -16.91
N VAL A 159 1.17 -2.98 -16.98
CA VAL A 159 1.46 -1.77 -17.76
C VAL A 159 1.30 -2.04 -19.25
N ALA A 160 1.78 -3.18 -19.76
CA ALA A 160 1.65 -3.52 -21.16
C ALA A 160 0.17 -3.71 -21.57
N ILE A 161 -0.63 -4.41 -20.76
CA ILE A 161 -2.06 -4.59 -21.00
C ILE A 161 -2.79 -3.24 -20.99
N ALA A 162 -2.57 -2.44 -19.94
CA ALA A 162 -3.23 -1.15 -19.82
C ALA A 162 -2.84 -0.17 -20.94
N TYR A 163 -1.57 -0.19 -21.37
CA TYR A 163 -1.13 0.59 -22.53
C TYR A 163 -1.83 0.12 -23.82
N GLY A 164 -1.95 -1.19 -24.00
CA GLY A 164 -2.69 -1.75 -25.12
C GLY A 164 -4.14 -1.25 -25.20
N GLN A 165 -4.80 -1.11 -24.05
CA GLN A 165 -6.18 -0.64 -23.94
C GLN A 165 -6.33 0.88 -24.09
N THR A 166 -5.41 1.65 -23.49
CA THR A 166 -5.61 3.10 -23.34
C THR A 166 -4.77 3.98 -24.26
N ARG A 167 -3.63 3.47 -24.73
CA ARG A 167 -2.58 4.25 -25.42
C ARG A 167 -2.10 5.47 -24.61
N ASP A 168 -2.19 5.40 -23.28
CA ASP A 168 -1.75 6.47 -22.39
C ASP A 168 -0.21 6.59 -22.39
N PRO A 169 0.38 7.68 -22.92
CA PRO A 169 1.83 7.81 -23.03
C PRO A 169 2.54 7.87 -21.66
N ALA A 170 1.81 8.15 -20.58
CA ALA A 170 2.35 8.08 -19.23
C ALA A 170 2.68 6.65 -18.78
N LEU A 171 1.99 5.65 -19.32
CA LEU A 171 2.31 4.24 -19.07
C LEU A 171 3.59 3.81 -19.80
N LEU A 172 3.93 4.44 -20.92
CA LEU A 172 5.24 4.23 -21.58
C LEU A 172 6.39 4.74 -20.70
N TRP A 173 6.20 5.84 -19.99
CA TRP A 173 7.21 6.33 -19.04
C TRP A 173 7.48 5.30 -17.93
N ILE A 174 6.42 4.64 -17.42
CA ILE A 174 6.57 3.55 -16.45
C ILE A 174 7.29 2.35 -17.08
N ALA A 175 6.93 1.97 -18.31
CA ALA A 175 7.57 0.87 -19.02
C ALA A 175 9.05 1.14 -19.30
N ASP A 176 9.42 2.37 -19.64
CA ASP A 176 10.81 2.81 -19.80
C ASP A 176 11.59 2.69 -18.48
N PHE A 177 11.03 3.22 -17.38
CA PHE A 177 11.60 3.03 -16.05
C PHE A 177 11.80 1.54 -15.70
N GLN A 178 10.84 0.69 -16.06
CA GLN A 178 10.92 -0.76 -15.84
C GLN A 178 12.05 -1.42 -16.66
N GLY A 179 12.36 -0.89 -17.83
CA GLY A 179 13.41 -1.38 -18.74
C GLY A 179 13.11 -2.76 -19.32
N ARG A 180 11.85 -3.18 -19.28
CA ARG A 180 11.38 -4.48 -19.78
C ARG A 180 9.94 -4.38 -20.31
N THR A 181 9.64 -5.22 -21.29
CA THR A 181 8.29 -5.48 -21.75
C THR A 181 8.02 -6.98 -21.79
N VAL A 182 6.82 -7.37 -22.16
CA VAL A 182 6.34 -8.75 -22.15
C VAL A 182 6.15 -9.29 -23.55
N LEU A 183 6.25 -10.63 -23.72
CA LEU A 183 6.10 -11.30 -25.01
C LEU A 183 4.62 -11.51 -25.35
N ARG A 184 3.95 -10.41 -25.69
CA ARG A 184 2.57 -10.36 -26.18
C ARG A 184 2.38 -9.14 -27.09
N ASP A 185 1.24 -9.03 -27.79
CA ASP A 185 0.97 -7.94 -28.74
C ASP A 185 1.07 -6.56 -28.08
N SER A 186 0.51 -6.39 -26.87
CA SER A 186 0.61 -5.15 -26.12
C SER A 186 2.04 -4.82 -25.71
N GLY A 187 2.87 -5.82 -25.41
CA GLY A 187 4.28 -5.63 -25.11
C GLY A 187 5.12 -5.24 -26.33
N ALA A 188 4.82 -5.83 -27.49
CA ALA A 188 5.42 -5.42 -28.76
C ALA A 188 5.08 -3.96 -29.11
N LEU A 189 3.83 -3.55 -28.83
CA LEU A 189 3.37 -2.20 -29.01
C LEU A 189 4.09 -1.21 -28.08
N VAL A 190 4.24 -1.56 -26.79
CA VAL A 190 5.04 -0.77 -25.83
C VAL A 190 6.46 -0.57 -26.36
N ALA A 191 7.12 -1.63 -26.82
CA ALA A 191 8.48 -1.53 -27.38
C ALA A 191 8.53 -0.59 -28.59
N GLN A 192 7.61 -0.75 -29.54
CA GLN A 192 7.53 0.09 -30.75
C GLN A 192 7.36 1.57 -30.40
N ASP A 193 6.44 1.88 -29.48
CA ASP A 193 6.09 3.26 -29.16
C ASP A 193 7.13 3.93 -28.25
N LEU A 194 7.87 3.14 -27.45
CA LEU A 194 9.08 3.60 -26.75
C LEU A 194 10.20 3.96 -27.72
N ASP A 195 10.47 3.11 -28.72
CA ASP A 195 11.46 3.38 -29.76
C ASP A 195 11.10 4.62 -30.60
N ALA A 196 9.81 4.91 -30.73
CA ALA A 196 9.28 6.12 -31.37
C ALA A 196 9.36 7.37 -30.48
N GLY A 197 9.78 7.25 -29.20
CA GLY A 197 9.92 8.36 -28.27
C GLY A 197 8.59 8.97 -27.80
N LEU A 198 7.51 8.17 -27.72
CA LEU A 198 6.17 8.64 -27.36
C LEU A 198 5.93 8.73 -25.85
N ALA A 199 6.87 8.29 -25.01
CA ALA A 199 6.74 8.34 -23.55
C ALA A 199 6.58 9.79 -23.03
N GLN A 200 5.68 9.96 -22.09
CA GLN A 200 5.50 11.23 -21.37
C GLN A 200 5.59 10.99 -19.86
N PRO A 201 6.10 11.94 -19.06
CA PRO A 201 6.19 11.76 -17.62
C PRO A 201 4.88 11.35 -16.99
N PHE A 202 4.93 10.35 -16.09
CA PHE A 202 3.75 9.94 -15.35
C PHE A 202 3.30 11.06 -14.40
N PRO A 203 2.01 11.44 -14.40
CA PRO A 203 1.53 12.58 -13.62
C PRO A 203 1.34 12.20 -12.14
N PHE A 204 2.44 12.12 -11.39
CA PHE A 204 2.37 11.95 -9.94
C PHE A 204 1.70 13.18 -9.31
N ALA A 205 0.68 12.95 -8.50
CA ALA A 205 -0.14 14.00 -7.92
C ALA A 205 -0.42 13.76 -6.44
N SER A 206 -0.77 14.83 -5.72
CA SER A 206 -1.46 14.71 -4.43
C SER A 206 -2.83 14.13 -4.65
N LEU A 207 -3.24 13.18 -3.81
CA LEU A 207 -4.52 12.49 -3.97
C LEU A 207 -5.01 11.89 -2.66
N LEU A 208 -6.31 11.72 -2.58
CA LEU A 208 -6.99 11.00 -1.52
C LEU A 208 -7.57 9.72 -2.12
N LEU A 209 -7.10 8.59 -1.63
CA LEU A 209 -7.58 7.26 -2.03
C LEU A 209 -8.50 6.74 -0.93
N SER A 210 -9.79 6.73 -1.16
CA SER A 210 -10.75 6.11 -0.26
C SER A 210 -10.50 4.59 -0.16
N ASP A 211 -10.86 3.99 0.97
CA ASP A 211 -10.77 2.55 1.19
C ASP A 211 -12.16 1.91 1.31
N GLY A 212 -12.21 0.60 1.17
CA GLY A 212 -13.45 -0.17 1.11
C GLY A 212 -14.15 -0.12 -0.25
N PRO A 213 -15.04 -1.09 -0.53
CA PRO A 213 -15.70 -1.22 -1.85
C PRO A 213 -16.56 -0.01 -2.22
N ASP A 214 -17.14 0.65 -1.24
CA ASP A 214 -17.96 1.85 -1.41
C ASP A 214 -17.18 3.15 -1.15
N GLY A 215 -15.91 3.04 -0.74
CA GLY A 215 -15.02 4.16 -0.45
C GLY A 215 -15.32 4.86 0.87
N ASP A 216 -15.91 4.15 1.82
CA ASP A 216 -16.38 4.67 3.11
C ASP A 216 -15.57 4.13 4.32
N GLN A 217 -14.53 3.35 4.07
CA GLN A 217 -13.70 2.73 5.11
C GLN A 217 -12.38 3.48 5.37
N GLY A 218 -12.46 4.80 5.46
CA GLY A 218 -11.30 5.66 5.60
C GLY A 218 -10.59 5.93 4.28
N ALA A 219 -9.32 6.35 4.35
CA ALA A 219 -8.56 6.72 3.16
C ALA A 219 -7.04 6.67 3.36
N VAL A 220 -6.29 6.63 2.27
CA VAL A 220 -4.87 6.97 2.23
C VAL A 220 -4.72 8.33 1.55
N ALA A 221 -4.11 9.29 2.24
CA ALA A 221 -3.78 10.58 1.65
C ALA A 221 -2.31 10.62 1.24
N VAL A 222 -2.05 11.06 0.01
CA VAL A 222 -0.71 11.33 -0.52
C VAL A 222 -0.63 12.81 -0.84
N LEU A 223 0.25 13.54 -0.16
CA LEU A 223 0.54 14.94 -0.40
C LEU A 223 1.91 15.05 -1.07
N ARG A 224 1.99 15.69 -2.22
CA ARG A 224 3.21 15.83 -3.02
C ARG A 224 3.53 17.29 -3.26
N GLN A 225 4.74 17.73 -2.90
CA GLN A 225 5.16 19.13 -3.00
C GLN A 225 6.63 19.26 -3.39
N GLY A 226 7.01 20.48 -3.75
CA GLY A 226 8.37 20.82 -4.14
C GLY A 226 8.61 20.72 -5.66
N SER A 227 9.79 21.14 -6.08
CA SER A 227 10.17 21.08 -7.48
C SER A 227 10.28 19.63 -7.94
N ALA A 228 9.68 19.36 -9.08
CA ALA A 228 9.85 18.05 -9.71
C ALA A 228 11.32 17.79 -10.05
N ASN A 229 11.74 16.55 -9.87
CA ASN A 229 13.04 16.09 -10.34
C ASN A 229 13.11 16.00 -11.89
N ALA A 230 14.22 15.51 -12.41
CA ALA A 230 14.39 15.32 -13.86
C ALA A 230 13.34 14.35 -14.46
N GLU A 231 12.80 13.45 -13.63
CA GLU A 231 11.78 12.49 -14.00
C GLU A 231 10.35 13.04 -13.81
N GLY A 232 10.18 14.28 -13.37
CA GLY A 232 8.86 14.91 -13.19
C GLY A 232 8.17 14.56 -11.87
N GLU A 233 8.84 13.85 -10.96
CA GLU A 233 8.28 13.49 -9.66
C GLU A 233 8.58 14.55 -8.59
N PRO A 234 7.59 15.00 -7.79
CA PRO A 234 7.80 15.97 -6.71
C PRO A 234 8.85 15.52 -5.69
N ALA A 235 9.64 16.47 -5.18
CA ALA A 235 10.77 16.17 -4.29
C ALA A 235 10.33 15.62 -2.93
N THR A 236 9.23 16.15 -2.38
CA THR A 236 8.73 15.81 -1.04
C THR A 236 7.36 15.14 -1.14
N VAL A 237 7.21 14.03 -0.42
CA VAL A 237 5.96 13.27 -0.35
C VAL A 237 5.63 12.93 1.09
N LEU A 238 4.46 13.31 1.55
CA LEU A 238 3.89 12.91 2.83
C LEU A 238 2.73 11.95 2.57
N ILE A 239 2.72 10.84 3.28
CA ILE A 239 1.65 9.85 3.24
C ILE A 239 1.00 9.80 4.62
N ALA A 240 -0.34 9.89 4.68
CA ALA A 240 -1.12 9.64 5.88
C ALA A 240 -2.01 8.42 5.68
N LYS A 241 -1.86 7.43 6.55
CA LYS A 241 -2.61 6.18 6.51
C LYS A 241 -3.82 6.27 7.43
N ASN A 242 -4.95 6.67 6.85
CA ASN A 242 -6.25 6.77 7.51
C ASN A 242 -7.22 5.70 7.01
N SER A 243 -6.72 4.57 6.53
CA SER A 243 -7.47 3.49 5.89
C SER A 243 -7.93 2.42 6.89
N ALA A 244 -8.68 1.44 6.40
CA ALA A 244 -9.07 0.24 7.13
C ALA A 244 -7.85 -0.58 7.61
N GLN A 245 -8.08 -1.72 8.27
CA GLN A 245 -6.99 -2.52 8.88
C GLN A 245 -6.04 -3.12 7.85
N GLY A 246 -6.53 -3.49 6.67
CA GLY A 246 -5.71 -4.11 5.65
C GLY A 246 -5.78 -5.63 5.65
N MET A 247 -6.93 -6.17 6.03
CA MET A 247 -7.16 -7.62 6.08
C MET A 247 -6.09 -8.35 6.93
N GLY A 248 -5.67 -9.54 6.57
CA GLY A 248 -4.67 -10.31 7.30
C GLY A 248 -3.24 -9.75 7.31
N HIS A 249 -2.97 -8.71 6.52
CA HIS A 249 -1.68 -8.04 6.43
C HIS A 249 -1.62 -6.69 7.16
N GLY A 250 -2.71 -6.26 7.77
CA GLY A 250 -2.82 -4.98 8.45
C GLY A 250 -1.96 -4.86 9.70
N HIS A 251 -1.58 -3.62 10.00
CA HIS A 251 -0.88 -3.23 11.22
C HIS A 251 -1.76 -2.33 12.08
N PHE A 252 -1.43 -2.20 13.36
CA PHE A 252 -2.14 -1.34 14.32
C PHE A 252 -1.61 0.10 14.25
N ASP A 253 -1.79 0.74 13.09
CA ASP A 253 -1.13 1.98 12.68
C ASP A 253 -2.11 3.06 12.19
N LYS A 254 -3.32 3.10 12.76
CA LYS A 254 -4.31 4.13 12.42
C LYS A 254 -3.73 5.52 12.62
N LEU A 255 -3.96 6.43 11.64
CA LEU A 255 -3.43 7.79 11.62
C LEU A 255 -1.89 7.88 11.57
N ALA A 256 -1.18 6.81 11.19
CA ALA A 256 0.26 6.87 10.97
C ALA A 256 0.61 7.68 9.71
N TRP A 257 1.83 8.20 9.68
CA TRP A 257 2.34 8.93 8.54
C TRP A 257 3.79 8.60 8.21
N GLN A 258 4.17 8.87 6.98
CA GLN A 258 5.52 8.72 6.45
C GLN A 258 5.90 9.99 5.68
N LEU A 259 7.20 10.29 5.62
CA LEU A 259 7.73 11.43 4.88
C LEU A 259 8.92 11.01 4.04
N TYR A 260 8.89 11.39 2.80
CA TYR A 260 9.98 11.23 1.84
C TYR A 260 10.43 12.60 1.35
N ASP A 261 11.72 12.79 1.20
CA ASP A 261 12.29 14.02 0.63
C ASP A 261 13.57 13.72 -0.14
N ASN A 262 13.69 14.29 -1.34
CA ASN A 262 14.87 14.19 -2.22
C ASN A 262 15.39 12.75 -2.43
N GLY A 263 14.50 11.77 -2.52
CA GLY A 263 14.83 10.38 -2.76
C GLY A 263 15.02 9.54 -1.50
N ASN A 264 14.98 10.15 -0.32
CA ASN A 264 15.16 9.49 0.96
C ASN A 264 13.85 9.38 1.74
N GLU A 265 13.71 8.32 2.52
CA GLU A 265 12.66 8.16 3.52
C GLU A 265 13.09 8.83 4.83
N ILE A 266 12.46 9.95 5.18
CA ILE A 266 12.83 10.78 6.32
C ILE A 266 12.13 10.28 7.58
N VAL A 267 10.80 10.22 7.55
CA VAL A 267 9.96 9.60 8.57
C VAL A 267 9.49 8.28 8.00
N ARG A 268 9.88 7.21 8.64
CA ARG A 268 9.86 5.88 8.06
C ARG A 268 8.78 4.97 8.65
N ASP A 269 8.35 4.00 7.86
CA ASP A 269 7.61 2.83 8.31
C ASP A 269 8.50 1.59 8.28
N TYR A 270 8.27 0.65 9.20
CA TYR A 270 9.05 -0.59 9.24
C TYR A 270 8.65 -1.54 8.11
N GLY A 271 7.39 -1.56 7.72
CA GLY A 271 6.84 -2.63 6.89
C GLY A 271 6.84 -3.98 7.63
N ALA A 272 6.98 -5.07 6.91
CA ALA A 272 7.01 -6.40 7.51
C ALA A 272 8.36 -6.76 8.11
N ALA A 273 8.36 -7.43 9.27
CA ALA A 273 9.52 -8.16 9.77
C ALA A 273 9.59 -9.50 9.03
N ARG A 274 10.39 -9.53 7.98
CA ARG A 274 10.38 -10.64 7.02
C ARG A 274 11.79 -10.93 6.50
N PHE A 275 12.06 -12.19 6.15
CA PHE A 275 13.26 -12.56 5.44
C PHE A 275 13.26 -11.97 4.02
N LEU A 276 14.20 -11.08 3.76
CA LEU A 276 14.41 -10.49 2.43
C LEU A 276 15.34 -11.41 1.61
N ASN A 277 15.03 -11.55 0.31
CA ASN A 277 15.87 -12.25 -0.67
C ASN A 277 16.28 -13.68 -0.27
N ILE A 278 15.62 -14.28 0.69
CA ILE A 278 15.76 -15.68 1.03
C ILE A 278 14.63 -16.42 0.33
N GLU A 279 15.00 -17.32 -0.58
CA GLU A 279 14.04 -18.20 -1.23
C GLU A 279 13.10 -18.83 -0.22
N ALA A 280 11.86 -19.03 -0.62
CA ALA A 280 10.77 -19.51 0.22
C ALA A 280 11.22 -20.64 1.13
N LYS A 281 11.54 -20.29 2.36
CA LYS A 281 11.90 -21.25 3.38
C LYS A 281 10.67 -21.59 4.18
N ARG A 282 10.02 -22.68 3.78
CA ARG A 282 8.98 -23.35 4.56
C ARG A 282 7.90 -22.41 5.10
N GLY A 283 7.43 -21.52 4.29
CA GLY A 283 6.48 -20.55 4.76
C GLY A 283 7.07 -19.48 5.69
N GLY A 284 8.28 -19.61 6.15
CA GLY A 284 9.00 -18.74 7.06
C GLY A 284 9.36 -17.40 6.44
N ARG A 285 8.41 -16.77 6.00
CA ARG A 285 8.51 -15.46 5.38
C ARG A 285 8.55 -14.40 6.44
N TYR A 286 7.81 -14.58 7.52
CA TYR A 286 7.73 -13.64 8.62
C TYR A 286 8.57 -14.13 9.80
N LEU A 287 9.26 -13.19 10.44
CA LEU A 287 9.90 -13.39 11.71
C LEU A 287 8.85 -13.30 12.83
N PRO A 288 9.09 -13.89 14.02
CA PRO A 288 8.22 -13.66 15.19
C PRO A 288 8.02 -12.18 15.50
N GLU A 289 9.01 -11.35 15.21
CA GLU A 289 8.99 -9.89 15.36
C GLU A 289 8.01 -9.19 14.41
N ASN A 290 7.44 -9.88 13.44
CA ASN A 290 6.32 -9.34 12.68
C ASN A 290 5.11 -9.09 13.57
N GLU A 291 4.81 -10.02 14.46
CA GLU A 291 3.69 -9.89 15.41
C GLU A 291 4.05 -9.05 16.65
N THR A 292 5.29 -9.17 17.14
CA THR A 292 5.69 -8.53 18.40
C THR A 292 6.29 -7.15 18.25
N TRP A 293 6.62 -6.73 17.00
CA TRP A 293 7.15 -5.41 16.66
C TRP A 293 6.44 -4.79 15.47
N ALA A 294 6.60 -5.34 14.27
CA ALA A 294 6.23 -4.65 13.04
C ALA A 294 4.75 -4.26 12.96
N LYS A 295 3.86 -5.06 13.54
CA LYS A 295 2.42 -4.77 13.62
C LYS A 295 2.03 -3.86 14.78
N SER A 296 2.89 -3.71 15.79
CA SER A 296 2.56 -2.95 17.01
C SER A 296 2.48 -1.44 16.72
N SER A 297 1.56 -0.74 17.37
CA SER A 297 1.38 0.72 17.18
C SER A 297 2.65 1.53 17.44
N VAL A 298 3.46 1.13 18.46
CA VAL A 298 4.72 1.81 18.78
C VAL A 298 5.78 1.70 17.69
N ALA A 299 5.65 0.75 16.75
CA ALA A 299 6.53 0.62 15.59
C ALA A 299 6.21 1.59 14.44
N HIS A 300 5.14 2.38 14.59
CA HIS A 300 4.65 3.33 13.61
C HIS A 300 4.64 4.75 14.15
N ASN A 301 4.60 5.73 13.24
CA ASN A 301 4.50 7.14 13.59
C ASN A 301 3.04 7.51 13.88
N THR A 302 2.47 6.92 14.92
CA THR A 302 1.09 7.17 15.39
C THR A 302 1.05 7.35 16.90
N LEU A 303 -0.08 7.83 17.45
CA LEU A 303 -0.25 7.99 18.89
C LEU A 303 -0.52 6.64 19.55
N VAL A 304 0.21 6.33 20.59
CA VAL A 304 0.00 5.16 21.47
C VAL A 304 -0.51 5.62 22.82
N VAL A 305 -1.48 4.89 23.38
CA VAL A 305 -2.07 5.19 24.70
C VAL A 305 -1.77 4.03 25.64
N ASP A 306 -1.23 4.37 26.83
CA ASP A 306 -0.94 3.42 27.92
C ASP A 306 -0.10 2.20 27.46
N GLU A 307 0.90 2.44 26.61
CA GLU A 307 1.81 1.43 26.06
C GLU A 307 1.08 0.25 25.40
N THR A 308 -0.13 0.46 24.86
CA THR A 308 -0.95 -0.59 24.26
C THR A 308 -1.15 -0.34 22.75
N SER A 309 -1.10 -1.37 21.94
CA SER A 309 -1.45 -1.25 20.51
C SER A 309 -2.92 -0.89 20.33
N HIS A 310 -3.25 -0.20 19.23
CA HIS A 310 -4.64 0.06 18.82
C HIS A 310 -5.47 -1.21 18.92
N PHE A 311 -6.70 -1.10 19.40
CA PHE A 311 -7.64 -2.22 19.57
C PHE A 311 -7.11 -3.35 20.48
N GLY A 312 -6.13 -3.06 21.35
CA GLY A 312 -5.46 -4.06 22.17
C GLY A 312 -4.67 -5.12 21.39
N GLY A 313 -4.34 -4.85 20.12
CA GLY A 313 -3.68 -5.81 19.23
C GLY A 313 -4.63 -6.87 18.64
N ASP A 314 -5.94 -6.67 18.72
CA ASP A 314 -6.96 -7.57 18.15
C ASP A 314 -7.27 -7.17 16.71
N ALA A 315 -6.84 -8.01 15.74
CA ALA A 315 -7.01 -7.75 14.32
C ALA A 315 -8.48 -7.87 13.86
N ASP A 316 -9.25 -8.79 14.45
CA ASP A 316 -10.67 -9.00 14.13
C ASP A 316 -11.50 -7.80 14.60
N LEU A 317 -11.12 -7.19 15.73
CA LEU A 317 -11.71 -5.94 16.19
C LEU A 317 -11.29 -4.77 15.30
N ALA A 318 -10.01 -4.68 14.95
CA ALA A 318 -9.47 -3.60 14.12
C ALA A 318 -10.07 -3.55 12.71
N ASP A 319 -10.45 -4.71 12.15
CA ASP A 319 -11.12 -4.80 10.84
C ASP A 319 -12.55 -4.22 10.84
N GLN A 320 -13.13 -3.96 12.01
CA GLN A 320 -14.49 -3.41 12.13
C GLN A 320 -14.50 -1.86 12.20
N PHE A 321 -13.32 -1.23 12.32
CA PHE A 321 -13.20 0.21 12.54
C PHE A 321 -12.13 0.84 11.66
N TRP A 322 -12.41 2.05 11.21
CA TRP A 322 -11.51 2.86 10.41
C TRP A 322 -11.63 4.34 10.77
N PRO A 323 -10.59 5.14 10.53
CA PRO A 323 -10.63 6.58 10.73
C PRO A 323 -11.66 7.25 9.83
N THR A 324 -12.31 8.28 10.34
CA THR A 324 -13.13 9.19 9.55
C THR A 324 -12.24 10.24 8.91
N GLN A 325 -12.22 10.29 7.58
CA GLN A 325 -11.54 11.34 6.84
C GLN A 325 -12.34 12.65 6.95
N LEU A 326 -11.74 13.68 7.56
CA LEU A 326 -12.40 14.97 7.82
C LEU A 326 -12.15 16.00 6.74
N HIS A 327 -10.90 16.05 6.24
CA HIS A 327 -10.49 17.06 5.28
C HIS A 327 -9.33 16.56 4.41
N PHE A 328 -9.33 16.99 3.16
CA PHE A 328 -8.22 16.85 2.24
C PHE A 328 -8.17 18.07 1.31
N SER A 329 -6.99 18.64 1.13
CA SER A 329 -6.75 19.70 0.16
C SER A 329 -5.34 19.59 -0.43
N ASP A 330 -5.24 19.71 -1.72
CA ASP A 330 -4.00 19.83 -2.50
C ASP A 330 -3.80 21.24 -3.07
N ALA A 331 -4.46 22.22 -2.48
CA ALA A 331 -4.43 23.60 -2.97
C ALA A 331 -3.00 24.15 -3.01
N PRO A 332 -2.65 24.95 -4.05
CA PRO A 332 -1.37 25.65 -4.10
C PRO A 332 -1.09 26.46 -2.83
N GLY A 333 0.07 26.23 -2.23
CA GLY A 333 0.51 26.93 -1.02
C GLY A 333 0.11 26.29 0.29
N LEU A 334 -0.85 25.37 0.32
CA LEU A 334 -1.19 24.60 1.51
C LEU A 334 -1.80 23.24 1.13
N GLN A 335 -1.04 22.18 1.38
CA GLN A 335 -1.56 20.83 1.29
C GLN A 335 -1.84 20.33 2.69
N VAL A 336 -2.98 19.66 2.89
CA VAL A 336 -3.42 19.21 4.22
C VAL A 336 -4.33 17.98 4.10
N THR A 337 -4.17 17.08 5.06
CA THR A 337 -5.15 16.01 5.31
C THR A 337 -5.48 15.98 6.80
N SER A 338 -6.70 15.61 7.16
CA SER A 338 -7.14 15.47 8.54
C SER A 338 -8.07 14.29 8.68
N ALA A 339 -7.83 13.46 9.68
CA ALA A 339 -8.69 12.35 10.02
C ALA A 339 -8.76 12.15 11.54
N GLU A 340 -9.80 11.46 11.99
CA GLU A 340 -10.00 11.13 13.40
C GLU A 340 -10.49 9.69 13.59
N ILE A 341 -10.21 9.14 14.75
CA ILE A 341 -10.72 7.85 15.21
C ILE A 341 -11.00 7.91 16.72
N ASP A 342 -12.15 7.35 17.12
CA ASP A 342 -12.60 7.29 18.50
C ASP A 342 -12.72 5.86 19.05
N SER A 343 -12.38 4.88 18.22
CA SER A 343 -12.51 3.45 18.52
C SER A 343 -11.17 2.73 18.73
N ALA A 344 -10.04 3.39 18.43
CA ALA A 344 -8.72 2.76 18.54
C ALA A 344 -8.35 2.40 19.99
N TYR A 345 -8.84 3.20 20.95
CA TYR A 345 -8.69 2.99 22.40
C TYR A 345 -10.01 3.32 23.11
N PRO A 346 -10.40 2.53 24.11
CA PRO A 346 -11.63 2.82 24.87
C PRO A 346 -11.61 4.21 25.50
N GLY A 347 -12.60 5.03 25.21
CA GLY A 347 -12.75 6.38 25.80
C GLY A 347 -11.77 7.44 25.30
N VAL A 348 -10.96 7.16 24.27
CA VAL A 348 -10.01 8.12 23.71
C VAL A 348 -10.33 8.43 22.26
N SER A 349 -10.54 9.70 21.94
CA SER A 349 -10.64 10.18 20.57
C SER A 349 -9.30 10.78 20.12
N ILE A 350 -8.84 10.39 18.92
CA ILE A 350 -7.59 10.86 18.35
C ILE A 350 -7.88 11.53 17.02
N ARG A 351 -7.36 12.75 16.83
CA ARG A 351 -7.36 13.46 15.56
C ARG A 351 -5.93 13.79 15.14
N ARG A 352 -5.60 13.58 13.88
CA ARG A 352 -4.32 14.00 13.32
C ARG A 352 -4.52 14.82 12.05
N THR A 353 -3.72 15.87 11.93
CA THR A 353 -3.77 16.80 10.78
C THR A 353 -2.36 17.15 10.36
N PRO A 354 -1.70 16.33 9.53
CA PRO A 354 -0.47 16.72 8.88
C PRO A 354 -0.74 17.69 7.72
N LEU A 355 0.11 18.70 7.61
CA LEU A 355 0.00 19.70 6.56
C LEU A 355 1.38 20.19 6.09
N MET A 356 1.44 20.60 4.83
CA MET A 356 2.64 21.14 4.17
C MET A 356 2.33 22.51 3.58
N PRO A 357 2.58 23.61 4.32
CA PRO A 357 2.47 24.95 3.78
C PRO A 357 3.70 25.31 2.93
N THR A 358 3.48 26.05 1.84
CA THR A 358 4.56 26.69 1.10
C THR A 358 4.80 28.09 1.69
N LEU A 359 5.94 28.28 2.33
CA LEU A 359 6.28 29.56 2.94
C LEU A 359 7.32 30.32 2.10
N PRO A 360 7.13 31.61 1.86
CA PRO A 360 8.13 32.44 1.16
C PRO A 360 9.48 32.39 1.91
N GLY A 361 10.55 32.14 1.16
CA GLY A 361 11.91 32.09 1.70
C GLY A 361 12.36 30.71 2.25
N LEU A 362 11.48 29.71 2.24
CA LEU A 362 11.87 28.31 2.45
C LEU A 362 12.00 27.61 1.09
N GLU A 363 13.15 26.97 0.87
CA GLU A 363 13.38 26.17 -0.35
C GLU A 363 12.70 24.79 -0.29
N ALA A 364 12.58 24.26 0.92
CA ALA A 364 11.91 22.98 1.19
C ALA A 364 10.56 23.19 1.89
N PRO A 365 9.59 22.29 1.72
CA PRO A 365 8.35 22.35 2.46
C PRO A 365 8.57 22.28 3.97
N LEU A 366 7.81 23.07 4.71
CA LEU A 366 7.61 22.84 6.14
C LEU A 366 6.53 21.78 6.32
N VAL A 367 6.80 20.78 7.14
CA VAL A 367 5.77 19.82 7.57
C VAL A 367 5.33 20.19 8.97
N ILE A 368 4.03 20.34 9.17
CA ILE A 368 3.42 20.55 10.50
C ILE A 368 2.50 19.37 10.76
N ASP A 369 2.70 18.72 11.90
CA ASP A 369 1.90 17.58 12.33
C ASP A 369 1.15 17.96 13.60
N LEU A 370 -0.18 18.08 13.52
CA LEU A 370 -1.05 18.40 14.64
C LEU A 370 -1.73 17.13 15.14
N VAL A 371 -1.37 16.69 16.32
CA VAL A 371 -1.98 15.53 16.99
C VAL A 371 -2.80 16.03 18.18
N ARG A 372 -4.04 15.58 18.26
CA ARG A 372 -4.94 15.86 19.39
C ARG A 372 -5.52 14.56 19.93
N ALA A 373 -5.31 14.32 21.21
CA ALA A 373 -6.03 13.30 21.97
C ALA A 373 -7.05 13.96 22.90
N SER A 374 -8.17 13.30 23.14
CA SER A 374 -9.21 13.74 24.08
C SER A 374 -9.77 12.53 24.81
N SER A 375 -9.80 12.59 26.14
CA SER A 375 -10.38 11.58 27.02
C SER A 375 -10.88 12.25 28.30
N ASP A 376 -11.84 11.62 28.98
CA ASP A 376 -12.29 12.02 30.32
C ASP A 376 -11.37 11.47 31.42
N ASP A 377 -10.57 10.46 31.11
CA ASP A 377 -9.61 9.83 32.00
C ASP A 377 -8.17 10.30 31.73
N ALA A 378 -7.30 10.14 32.73
CA ALA A 378 -5.88 10.43 32.60
C ALA A 378 -5.16 9.22 31.98
N HIS A 379 -4.36 9.48 30.96
CA HIS A 379 -3.60 8.45 30.21
C HIS A 379 -2.14 8.87 30.02
N GLN A 380 -1.28 7.88 29.76
CA GLN A 380 0.02 8.10 29.16
C GLN A 380 -0.14 8.15 27.63
N TYR A 381 0.45 9.16 27.00
CA TYR A 381 0.45 9.30 25.54
C TYR A 381 1.88 9.24 25.02
N ASP A 382 2.17 8.27 24.14
CA ASP A 382 3.45 8.17 23.46
C ASP A 382 3.27 8.53 21.99
N LEU A 383 4.15 9.39 21.46
CA LEU A 383 4.16 9.78 20.06
C LEU A 383 5.50 9.40 19.43
N PRO A 384 5.64 8.17 18.92
CA PRO A 384 6.85 7.72 18.26
C PRO A 384 7.17 8.53 17.00
N LEU A 385 8.46 8.81 16.79
CA LEU A 385 8.99 9.34 15.54
C LEU A 385 10.11 8.43 15.06
N HIS A 386 9.79 7.55 14.12
CA HIS A 386 10.78 6.70 13.46
C HIS A 386 11.37 7.45 12.28
N PHE A 387 12.66 7.71 12.31
CA PHE A 387 13.36 8.45 11.26
C PHE A 387 14.58 7.69 10.75
N SER A 388 15.06 8.08 9.58
CA SER A 388 16.32 7.58 9.01
C SER A 388 17.42 8.62 9.22
N GLY A 389 18.63 8.17 9.49
CA GLY A 389 19.80 9.04 9.64
C GLY A 389 20.40 9.02 11.05
N HIS A 390 21.25 9.99 11.35
CA HIS A 390 22.02 10.08 12.59
C HIS A 390 21.73 11.40 13.30
N ILE A 391 21.37 11.33 14.57
CA ILE A 391 21.16 12.52 15.42
C ILE A 391 22.49 13.29 15.54
N MET A 392 22.40 14.59 15.35
CA MET A 392 23.52 15.52 15.41
C MET A 392 23.41 16.46 16.62
N GLU A 393 22.21 16.84 17.00
CA GLU A 393 21.98 17.87 18.02
C GLU A 393 20.62 17.71 18.70
N TYR A 394 20.59 18.02 19.98
CA TYR A 394 19.37 18.31 20.75
C TYR A 394 19.46 19.73 21.30
N ASP A 395 18.36 20.45 21.43
CA ASP A 395 18.32 21.74 22.14
C ASP A 395 17.95 21.61 23.63
N PHE A 396 18.04 20.40 24.19
CA PHE A 396 17.76 20.07 25.57
C PHE A 396 18.81 19.11 26.17
N GLU A 397 18.94 19.11 27.49
CA GLU A 397 19.86 18.19 28.18
C GLU A 397 19.33 16.76 28.21
N THR A 398 20.20 15.80 28.00
CA THR A 398 19.87 14.37 28.02
C THR A 398 20.69 13.62 29.04
N ARG A 399 20.07 12.62 29.67
CA ARG A 399 20.73 11.61 30.47
C ARG A 399 21.08 10.41 29.58
N ASN A 400 22.35 10.13 29.45
CA ASN A 400 22.85 9.05 28.60
C ASN A 400 22.72 7.69 29.29
N ASN A 401 22.15 6.70 28.60
CA ASN A 401 21.97 5.31 29.07
C ASN A 401 22.73 4.28 28.21
N VAL A 402 23.61 4.71 27.31
CA VAL A 402 24.27 3.85 26.32
C VAL A 402 24.99 2.65 26.93
N ALA A 403 25.54 2.78 28.17
CA ALA A 403 26.23 1.69 28.84
C ALA A 403 25.31 0.54 29.30
N ALA A 404 24.07 0.86 29.69
CA ALA A 404 23.10 -0.10 30.23
C ALA A 404 22.08 -0.54 29.16
N ARG A 405 21.67 0.38 28.31
CA ARG A 405 20.65 0.19 27.26
C ARG A 405 19.46 -0.66 27.72
N PRO A 406 18.73 -0.24 28.78
CA PRO A 406 17.54 -0.96 29.19
C PRO A 406 16.49 -0.91 28.08
N VAL A 407 15.62 -1.91 28.03
CA VAL A 407 14.45 -1.88 27.15
C VAL A 407 13.43 -0.87 27.66
N LEU A 408 12.67 -0.26 26.76
CA LEU A 408 11.69 0.78 27.11
C LEU A 408 10.47 0.20 27.85
N GLY A 409 10.06 -1.04 27.49
CA GLY A 409 8.94 -1.73 28.13
C GLY A 409 9.03 -3.25 27.93
N ASN A 410 7.96 -3.95 28.28
CA ASN A 410 7.97 -5.42 28.30
C ASN A 410 7.13 -6.05 27.19
N ASP A 411 6.13 -5.35 26.66
CA ASP A 411 5.12 -5.87 25.74
C ASP A 411 4.79 -4.83 24.64
N ASN A 412 3.88 -5.18 23.74
CA ASN A 412 3.29 -4.32 22.70
C ASN A 412 4.32 -3.61 21.78
N GLY A 413 5.50 -4.21 21.58
CA GLY A 413 6.57 -3.63 20.78
C GLY A 413 7.65 -2.89 21.58
N TYR A 414 7.34 -2.41 22.79
CA TYR A 414 8.27 -1.66 23.65
C TYR A 414 9.48 -2.47 24.07
N GLN A 415 9.38 -3.80 24.17
CA GLN A 415 10.48 -4.73 24.43
C GLN A 415 11.55 -4.76 23.33
N HIS A 416 11.27 -4.16 22.17
CA HIS A 416 12.22 -4.03 21.05
C HIS A 416 12.89 -2.65 20.96
N ILE A 417 12.56 -1.75 21.89
CA ILE A 417 13.12 -0.39 21.93
C ILE A 417 14.09 -0.30 23.09
N TRP A 418 15.33 0.13 22.80
CA TRP A 418 16.38 0.34 23.82
C TRP A 418 16.53 1.83 24.10
N ILE A 419 16.67 2.16 25.39
CA ILE A 419 16.85 3.55 25.84
C ILE A 419 18.33 3.92 25.76
N ASP A 420 18.70 4.69 24.75
CA ASP A 420 20.05 5.23 24.63
C ASP A 420 20.22 6.53 25.42
N ALA A 421 19.19 7.36 25.47
CA ALA A 421 19.15 8.60 26.23
C ALA A 421 17.72 8.97 26.63
N GLU A 422 17.60 9.75 27.69
CA GLU A 422 16.34 10.27 28.20
C GLU A 422 16.45 11.76 28.50
N ALA A 423 15.35 12.48 28.38
CA ALA A 423 15.22 13.87 28.81
C ALA A 423 13.86 14.13 29.46
N THR A 424 13.81 15.07 30.39
CA THR A 424 12.55 15.65 30.90
C THR A 424 12.52 17.11 30.48
N LEU A 425 11.43 17.55 29.90
CA LEU A 425 11.30 18.89 29.34
C LEU A 425 10.30 19.69 30.20
N ASP A 426 10.77 20.80 30.81
CA ASP A 426 9.98 21.59 31.74
C ASP A 426 8.77 22.28 31.09
N GLU A 427 8.87 22.62 29.78
CA GLU A 427 7.80 23.33 29.06
C GLU A 427 7.19 22.46 27.94
N GLY A 428 7.49 21.15 27.91
CA GLY A 428 7.01 20.27 26.86
C GLY A 428 7.51 20.64 25.44
N LYS A 429 8.62 21.40 25.35
CA LYS A 429 9.18 21.88 24.08
C LYS A 429 10.58 21.33 23.86
N GLY A 430 10.90 21.01 22.63
CA GLY A 430 12.24 20.59 22.26
C GLY A 430 12.42 20.50 20.75
N ALA A 431 13.69 20.40 20.37
CA ALA A 431 14.06 20.11 19.01
C ALA A 431 15.18 19.08 18.95
N LEU A 432 15.13 18.24 17.95
CA LEU A 432 16.25 17.38 17.58
C LEU A 432 16.57 17.55 16.09
N THR A 433 17.84 17.56 15.77
CA THR A 433 18.34 17.66 14.40
C THR A 433 19.13 16.40 14.07
N TRP A 434 18.86 15.82 12.92
CA TRP A 434 19.62 14.69 12.39
C TRP A 434 20.09 14.94 10.95
N ILE A 435 21.04 14.16 10.52
CA ILE A 435 21.58 14.19 9.15
C ILE A 435 21.21 12.90 8.41
N LEU A 436 20.76 13.05 7.17
CA LEU A 436 20.54 11.95 6.24
C LEU A 436 21.00 12.39 4.85
N ASP A 437 21.89 11.62 4.22
CA ASP A 437 22.41 11.87 2.87
C ASP A 437 22.86 13.31 2.64
N GLY A 438 23.64 13.85 3.62
CA GLY A 438 24.18 15.20 3.56
C GLY A 438 23.18 16.34 3.81
N ARG A 439 21.94 16.05 4.15
CA ARG A 439 20.90 17.03 4.48
C ARG A 439 20.57 16.98 5.96
N PHE A 440 20.28 18.14 6.55
CA PHE A 440 19.86 18.26 7.92
C PHE A 440 18.33 18.38 7.97
N TYR A 441 17.72 17.63 8.90
CA TYR A 441 16.30 17.65 9.20
C TYR A 441 16.14 17.99 10.69
N THR A 442 15.22 18.90 11.00
CA THR A 442 14.95 19.29 12.39
C THR A 442 13.49 19.04 12.71
N TYR A 443 13.25 18.23 13.73
CA TYR A 443 11.93 18.04 14.33
C TYR A 443 11.81 18.93 15.57
N ARG A 444 10.84 19.83 15.57
CA ARG A 444 10.46 20.65 16.72
C ARG A 444 9.10 20.21 17.22
N PHE A 445 8.97 20.04 18.51
CA PHE A 445 7.72 19.62 19.12
C PHE A 445 7.34 20.52 20.30
N VAL A 446 6.05 20.61 20.54
CA VAL A 446 5.40 21.29 21.65
C VAL A 446 4.24 20.43 22.10
N SER A 447 4.17 20.07 23.39
CA SER A 447 3.09 19.31 24.01
C SER A 447 2.32 20.15 25.02
#